data_7a2c7c856da36d3ce6ff8486a1474d59
#
_entry.id   7a2c7c856da36d3ce6ff8486a1474d59
#
_cell.length_a   1.000
_cell.length_b   1.000
_cell.length_c   1.000
_cell.angle_alpha   90.00
_cell.angle_beta   90.00
_cell.angle_gamma   90.00
#
_symmetry.space_group_name_H-M   'P 1'
#
loop_
_entity.id
_entity.type
_entity.pdbx_description
1 polymer ?
#
loop_
_entity_poly.entity_id
_entity_poly.type
_entity_poly.pdbx_seq_one_letter_code
_entity_poly.pdbx_strand_id
1 'polypeptide(L)'
;VTALEKQPDGTFVLATNAGLHQSRSVVICAGVGAFQPKKLPNPELVKFEGAGLFYSVREKMAFRGKNVLIVGGGDSAVDWALNLKDYARKVTLIHRRDEFRAHGASVTALMSSPVDVKLFHELKTVVGNGKVEGAVIFDNRTKEETTVPVDGVILTLGYSVDLGPIKNWGLEMVGTRFIKVNGKLETNIPGVYAAGDVATEPGIEPMNLIVDGFAQAARAVNFAYQYLNPGQKAFPGHSSEKRL
;
A
#
# COMPACT_ATOMS: atom_id res chain seq x y z
N VAL A 1 10.88 2.49 13.32
CA VAL A 1 12.36 2.50 13.46
C VAL A 1 12.90 3.67 12.66
N THR A 2 13.64 4.56 13.31
CA THR A 2 14.19 5.78 12.72
C THR A 2 15.67 5.64 12.35
N ALA A 3 16.41 4.77 13.05
CA ALA A 3 17.81 4.47 12.76
C ALA A 3 18.15 3.00 13.04
N LEU A 4 19.15 2.51 12.33
CA LEU A 4 19.78 1.22 12.53
C LEU A 4 21.29 1.45 12.57
N GLU A 5 21.93 1.07 13.67
CA GLU A 5 23.38 1.24 13.86
C GLU A 5 24.01 -0.08 14.27
N LYS A 6 25.06 -0.49 13.54
CA LYS A 6 25.87 -1.66 13.90
C LYS A 6 26.91 -1.25 14.93
N GLN A 7 27.00 -2.01 16.02
CA GLN A 7 27.95 -1.77 17.09
C GLN A 7 29.27 -2.52 16.88
N PRO A 8 30.37 -2.10 17.54
CA PRO A 8 31.69 -2.78 17.41
C PRO A 8 31.66 -4.26 17.83
N ASP A 9 30.77 -4.66 18.74
CA ASP A 9 30.60 -6.05 19.20
C ASP A 9 29.76 -6.91 18.21
N GLY A 10 29.33 -6.31 17.09
CA GLY A 10 28.53 -6.97 16.07
C GLY A 10 27.02 -6.93 16.30
N THR A 11 26.57 -6.39 17.43
CA THR A 11 25.13 -6.17 17.69
C THR A 11 24.59 -4.96 16.93
N PHE A 12 23.30 -4.77 16.93
CA PHE A 12 22.60 -3.65 16.33
C PHE A 12 21.83 -2.87 17.39
N VAL A 13 21.82 -1.55 17.28
CA VAL A 13 20.92 -0.66 18.01
C VAL A 13 19.90 -0.10 17.03
N LEU A 14 18.62 -0.30 17.34
CA LEU A 14 17.50 0.24 16.59
C LEU A 14 16.87 1.38 17.41
N ALA A 15 16.89 2.59 16.85
CA ALA A 15 16.16 3.71 17.43
C ALA A 15 14.71 3.72 16.96
N THR A 16 13.78 3.92 17.89
CA THR A 16 12.35 4.03 17.62
C THR A 16 11.78 5.24 18.36
N ASN A 17 10.54 5.60 18.08
CA ASN A 17 9.81 6.61 18.86
C ASN A 17 9.50 6.14 20.30
N ALA A 18 9.63 4.84 20.59
CA ALA A 18 9.42 4.26 21.91
C ALA A 18 10.73 3.98 22.68
N GLY A 19 11.91 4.29 22.09
CA GLY A 19 13.21 4.08 22.72
C GLY A 19 14.18 3.29 21.85
N LEU A 20 15.29 2.87 22.46
CA LEU A 20 16.35 2.09 21.83
C LEU A 20 16.16 0.60 22.11
N HIS A 21 16.42 -0.21 21.10
CA HIS A 21 16.36 -1.67 21.17
C HIS A 21 17.67 -2.26 20.66
N GLN A 22 18.19 -3.27 21.35
CA GLN A 22 19.36 -4.03 20.93
C GLN A 22 18.97 -5.35 20.29
N SER A 23 19.69 -5.75 19.24
CA SER A 23 19.50 -7.04 18.57
C SER A 23 20.81 -7.57 18.01
N ARG A 24 20.93 -8.89 17.85
CA ARG A 24 22.08 -9.53 17.20
C ARG A 24 21.85 -9.76 15.71
N SER A 25 20.60 -9.66 15.25
CA SER A 25 20.23 -9.76 13.85
C SER A 25 18.92 -8.98 13.61
N VAL A 26 18.70 -8.51 12.38
CA VAL A 26 17.52 -7.73 12.00
C VAL A 26 16.94 -8.29 10.71
N VAL A 27 15.62 -8.48 10.67
CA VAL A 27 14.89 -8.82 9.45
C VAL A 27 13.95 -7.65 9.11
N ILE A 28 14.17 -7.02 7.98
CA ILE A 28 13.39 -5.86 7.50
C ILE A 28 12.22 -6.37 6.67
N CYS A 29 10.99 -6.20 7.17
CA CYS A 29 9.74 -6.57 6.49
C CYS A 29 8.85 -5.32 6.33
N ALA A 30 9.40 -4.25 5.79
CA ALA A 30 8.75 -2.95 5.72
C ALA A 30 7.74 -2.81 4.56
N GLY A 31 7.51 -3.88 3.80
CA GLY A 31 6.67 -3.83 2.61
C GLY A 31 7.20 -2.81 1.60
N VAL A 32 6.34 -2.01 1.04
CA VAL A 32 6.72 -0.91 0.14
C VAL A 32 7.03 0.41 0.90
N GLY A 33 7.11 0.34 2.24
CA GLY A 33 7.31 1.52 3.08
C GLY A 33 6.00 2.19 3.52
N ALA A 34 6.09 3.47 3.88
CA ALA A 34 4.92 4.23 4.29
C ALA A 34 4.01 4.54 3.09
N PHE A 35 2.75 4.11 3.19
CA PHE A 35 1.72 4.47 2.22
C PHE A 35 1.23 5.90 2.47
N GLN A 36 1.45 6.77 1.50
CA GLN A 36 0.86 8.09 1.48
C GLN A 36 -0.16 8.14 0.33
N PRO A 37 -1.46 8.36 0.60
CA PRO A 37 -2.44 8.48 -0.47
C PRO A 37 -2.09 9.67 -1.36
N LYS A 38 -2.17 9.47 -2.67
CA LYS A 38 -2.02 10.57 -3.61
C LYS A 38 -3.19 11.52 -3.44
N LYS A 39 -2.88 12.76 -3.12
CA LYS A 39 -3.86 13.83 -2.98
C LYS A 39 -4.01 14.59 -4.30
N LEU A 40 -5.19 15.15 -4.52
CA LEU A 40 -5.37 16.13 -5.59
C LEU A 40 -4.64 17.43 -5.23
N PRO A 41 -4.13 18.18 -6.21
CA PRO A 41 -3.37 19.42 -5.98
C PRO A 41 -4.30 20.61 -5.63
N ASN A 42 -5.37 20.36 -4.89
CA ASN A 42 -6.32 21.37 -4.45
C ASN A 42 -6.33 21.43 -2.93
N PRO A 43 -5.72 22.47 -2.29
CA PRO A 43 -5.61 22.59 -0.84
C PRO A 43 -6.98 22.75 -0.15
N GLU A 44 -7.99 23.24 -0.83
CA GLU A 44 -9.35 23.37 -0.30
C GLU A 44 -9.99 22.03 0.10
N LEU A 45 -9.50 20.93 -0.45
CA LEU A 45 -10.00 19.59 -0.13
C LEU A 45 -9.60 19.13 1.27
N VAL A 46 -8.53 19.68 1.84
CA VAL A 46 -7.98 19.27 3.15
C VAL A 46 -9.01 19.45 4.25
N LYS A 47 -9.82 20.50 4.20
CA LYS A 47 -10.87 20.77 5.20
C LYS A 47 -11.98 19.72 5.25
N PHE A 48 -12.11 18.90 4.20
CA PHE A 48 -13.11 17.82 4.12
C PHE A 48 -12.53 16.45 4.48
N GLU A 49 -11.21 16.34 4.72
CA GLU A 49 -10.59 15.07 5.13
C GLU A 49 -11.19 14.60 6.47
N GLY A 50 -11.76 13.39 6.48
CA GLY A 50 -12.51 12.88 7.63
C GLY A 50 -13.95 13.42 7.77
N ALA A 51 -14.29 14.50 7.05
CA ALA A 51 -15.61 15.11 7.04
C ALA A 51 -16.38 14.83 5.72
N GLY A 52 -16.20 13.63 5.17
CA GLY A 52 -16.83 13.18 3.92
C GLY A 52 -15.87 12.97 2.76
N LEU A 53 -14.59 13.39 2.87
CA LEU A 53 -13.53 13.06 1.92
C LEU A 53 -12.61 11.99 2.52
N PHE A 54 -12.44 10.89 1.79
CA PHE A 54 -11.71 9.70 2.24
C PHE A 54 -10.69 9.26 1.20
N TYR A 55 -9.57 8.70 1.66
CA TYR A 55 -8.54 8.05 0.82
C TYR A 55 -8.56 6.53 0.95
N SER A 56 -9.28 6.03 1.93
CA SER A 56 -9.50 4.59 2.16
C SER A 56 -10.84 4.38 2.85
N VAL A 57 -11.46 3.23 2.62
CA VAL A 57 -12.67 2.82 3.33
C VAL A 57 -12.27 1.86 4.44
N ARG A 58 -12.49 2.24 5.69
CA ARG A 58 -12.27 1.38 6.85
C ARG A 58 -13.49 0.56 7.19
N GLU A 59 -14.66 1.19 7.04
CA GLU A 59 -15.94 0.57 7.36
C GLU A 59 -16.99 0.92 6.30
N LYS A 60 -17.44 -0.08 5.55
CA LYS A 60 -18.40 0.11 4.47
C LYS A 60 -19.80 0.55 4.94
N MET A 61 -20.17 0.17 6.17
CA MET A 61 -21.45 0.54 6.76
C MET A 61 -21.58 2.05 7.00
N ALA A 62 -20.46 2.77 7.12
CA ALA A 62 -20.46 4.23 7.22
C ALA A 62 -21.05 4.93 5.99
N PHE A 63 -21.17 4.22 4.86
CA PHE A 63 -21.73 4.73 3.60
C PHE A 63 -23.17 4.30 3.36
N ARG A 64 -23.80 3.61 4.32
CA ARG A 64 -25.19 3.14 4.18
C ARG A 64 -26.14 4.29 3.95
N GLY A 65 -26.96 4.17 2.88
CA GLY A 65 -27.97 5.16 2.49
C GLY A 65 -27.41 6.48 1.95
N LYS A 66 -26.09 6.59 1.75
CA LYS A 66 -25.40 7.79 1.24
C LYS A 66 -25.22 7.77 -0.27
N ASN A 67 -25.15 8.96 -0.87
CA ASN A 67 -24.67 9.15 -2.23
C ASN A 67 -23.15 9.24 -2.19
N VAL A 68 -22.45 8.36 -2.88
CA VAL A 68 -20.99 8.23 -2.82
C VAL A 68 -20.38 8.44 -4.18
N LEU A 69 -19.37 9.33 -4.26
CA LEU A 69 -18.55 9.50 -5.42
C LEU A 69 -17.20 8.81 -5.22
N ILE A 70 -16.82 7.94 -6.14
CA ILE A 70 -15.52 7.29 -6.17
C ILE A 70 -14.72 7.87 -7.33
N VAL A 71 -13.48 8.25 -7.07
CA VAL A 71 -12.59 8.85 -8.06
C VAL A 71 -11.39 7.94 -8.27
N GLY A 72 -11.29 7.35 -9.46
CA GLY A 72 -10.17 6.47 -9.80
C GLY A 72 -10.48 5.50 -10.94
N GLY A 73 -9.54 4.63 -11.27
CA GLY A 73 -9.68 3.67 -12.37
C GLY A 73 -8.78 2.43 -12.23
N GLY A 74 -8.22 2.20 -11.04
CA GLY A 74 -7.52 0.95 -10.69
C GLY A 74 -8.41 0.02 -9.88
N ASP A 75 -7.87 -1.15 -9.48
CA ASP A 75 -8.60 -2.18 -8.74
C ASP A 75 -9.32 -1.61 -7.52
N SER A 76 -8.66 -0.78 -6.70
CA SER A 76 -9.29 -0.17 -5.51
C SER A 76 -10.55 0.65 -5.83
N ALA A 77 -10.60 1.35 -6.97
CA ALA A 77 -11.77 2.11 -7.38
C ALA A 77 -12.94 1.20 -7.72
N VAL A 78 -12.66 0.20 -8.55
CA VAL A 78 -13.65 -0.78 -9.04
C VAL A 78 -14.16 -1.63 -7.88
N ASP A 79 -13.26 -2.14 -7.04
CA ASP A 79 -13.62 -2.97 -5.88
C ASP A 79 -14.51 -2.21 -4.90
N TRP A 80 -14.16 -0.95 -4.57
CA TRP A 80 -15.02 -0.16 -3.68
C TRP A 80 -16.36 0.20 -4.30
N ALA A 81 -16.42 0.46 -5.61
CA ALA A 81 -17.68 0.69 -6.30
C ALA A 81 -18.60 -0.55 -6.21
N LEU A 82 -18.05 -1.73 -6.48
CA LEU A 82 -18.77 -3.00 -6.38
C LEU A 82 -19.16 -3.36 -4.94
N ASN A 83 -18.29 -3.06 -3.95
CA ASN A 83 -18.59 -3.33 -2.55
C ASN A 83 -19.64 -2.38 -1.95
N LEU A 84 -19.65 -1.11 -2.38
CA LEU A 84 -20.54 -0.11 -1.80
C LEU A 84 -21.91 -0.05 -2.47
N LYS A 85 -22.10 -0.58 -3.68
CA LYS A 85 -23.38 -0.55 -4.41
C LYS A 85 -24.57 -1.15 -3.63
N ASP A 86 -24.28 -2.10 -2.73
CA ASP A 86 -25.30 -2.80 -1.95
C ASP A 86 -25.63 -2.09 -0.61
N TYR A 87 -24.86 -1.08 -0.24
CA TYR A 87 -25.00 -0.32 1.01
C TYR A 87 -25.36 1.14 0.78
N ALA A 88 -24.72 1.79 -0.18
CA ALA A 88 -24.97 3.17 -0.52
C ALA A 88 -26.35 3.34 -1.21
N ARG A 89 -26.91 4.56 -1.13
CA ARG A 89 -28.11 4.92 -1.91
C ARG A 89 -27.79 4.98 -3.40
N LYS A 90 -26.65 5.59 -3.73
CA LYS A 90 -26.13 5.69 -5.08
C LYS A 90 -24.60 5.67 -5.03
N VAL A 91 -23.99 4.94 -5.92
CA VAL A 91 -22.54 4.99 -6.16
C VAL A 91 -22.31 5.55 -7.57
N THR A 92 -21.53 6.62 -7.65
CA THR A 92 -21.02 7.17 -8.90
C THR A 92 -19.52 6.96 -8.94
N LEU A 93 -19.00 6.36 -10.00
CA LEU A 93 -17.56 6.20 -10.22
C LEU A 93 -17.13 7.06 -11.39
N ILE A 94 -16.18 7.95 -11.17
CA ILE A 94 -15.60 8.76 -12.24
C ILE A 94 -14.18 8.31 -12.54
N HIS A 95 -13.87 8.25 -13.83
CA HIS A 95 -12.54 7.93 -14.32
C HIS A 95 -12.13 8.87 -15.47
N ARG A 96 -10.87 9.34 -15.43
CA ARG A 96 -10.35 10.32 -16.39
C ARG A 96 -10.08 9.79 -17.81
N ARG A 97 -10.11 8.46 -18.00
CA ARG A 97 -9.82 7.76 -19.27
C ARG A 97 -11.02 6.95 -19.71
N ASP A 98 -10.93 6.36 -20.89
CA ASP A 98 -11.87 5.40 -21.45
C ASP A 98 -11.68 3.97 -20.92
N GLU A 99 -10.45 3.63 -20.49
CA GLU A 99 -10.09 2.30 -20.02
C GLU A 99 -9.68 2.29 -18.55
N PHE A 100 -10.24 1.33 -17.81
CA PHE A 100 -9.81 1.01 -16.44
C PHE A 100 -8.52 0.20 -16.45
N ARG A 101 -7.67 0.42 -15.44
CA ARG A 101 -6.49 -0.42 -15.18
C ARG A 101 -6.78 -1.57 -14.23
N ALA A 102 -8.00 -1.68 -13.75
CA ALA A 102 -8.46 -2.77 -12.89
C ALA A 102 -8.55 -4.09 -13.67
N HIS A 103 -8.59 -5.19 -12.92
CA HIS A 103 -8.71 -6.53 -13.49
C HIS A 103 -9.99 -6.65 -14.35
N GLY A 104 -9.87 -7.24 -15.55
CA GLY A 104 -10.95 -7.28 -16.55
C GLY A 104 -12.27 -7.87 -16.06
N ALA A 105 -12.22 -8.93 -15.24
CA ALA A 105 -13.42 -9.52 -14.67
C ALA A 105 -14.15 -8.55 -13.72
N SER A 106 -13.42 -7.76 -12.91
CA SER A 106 -13.99 -6.73 -12.04
C SER A 106 -14.60 -5.59 -12.84
N VAL A 107 -13.95 -5.18 -13.94
CA VAL A 107 -14.49 -4.15 -14.85
C VAL A 107 -15.78 -4.63 -15.50
N THR A 108 -15.83 -5.88 -15.97
CA THR A 108 -17.05 -6.46 -16.52
C THR A 108 -18.19 -6.47 -15.50
N ALA A 109 -17.91 -6.87 -14.26
CA ALA A 109 -18.89 -6.84 -13.19
C ALA A 109 -19.36 -5.41 -12.86
N LEU A 110 -18.45 -4.42 -12.87
CA LEU A 110 -18.76 -3.01 -12.68
C LEU A 110 -19.73 -2.50 -13.74
N MET A 111 -19.43 -2.74 -15.01
CA MET A 111 -20.23 -2.27 -16.15
C MET A 111 -21.62 -2.92 -16.21
N SER A 112 -21.80 -4.08 -15.59
CA SER A 112 -23.08 -4.80 -15.45
C SER A 112 -23.82 -4.47 -14.16
N SER A 113 -23.26 -3.57 -13.31
CA SER A 113 -23.80 -3.22 -12.00
C SER A 113 -24.64 -1.92 -12.07
N PRO A 114 -25.40 -1.57 -10.99
CA PRO A 114 -26.14 -0.31 -10.91
C PRO A 114 -25.26 0.92 -10.63
N VAL A 115 -23.93 0.79 -10.61
CA VAL A 115 -23.01 1.90 -10.40
C VAL A 115 -23.07 2.87 -11.59
N ASP A 116 -23.22 4.17 -11.31
CA ASP A 116 -23.21 5.24 -12.32
C ASP A 116 -21.75 5.52 -12.73
N VAL A 117 -21.31 4.94 -13.84
CA VAL A 117 -19.91 5.07 -14.33
C VAL A 117 -19.81 6.24 -15.31
N LYS A 118 -18.92 7.18 -15.00
CA LYS A 118 -18.63 8.34 -15.86
C LYS A 118 -17.16 8.34 -16.29
N LEU A 119 -16.92 7.96 -17.52
CA LEU A 119 -15.59 8.02 -18.14
C LEU A 119 -15.26 9.47 -18.56
N PHE A 120 -13.99 9.78 -18.73
CA PHE A 120 -13.46 11.10 -19.07
C PHE A 120 -13.81 12.21 -18.06
N HIS A 121 -14.16 11.82 -16.82
CA HIS A 121 -14.51 12.76 -15.76
C HIS A 121 -13.44 12.81 -14.68
N GLU A 122 -13.20 14.02 -14.19
CA GLU A 122 -12.27 14.30 -13.09
C GLU A 122 -12.98 15.12 -12.01
N LEU A 123 -12.50 14.99 -10.76
CA LEU A 123 -12.96 15.80 -9.65
C LEU A 123 -12.22 17.15 -9.69
N LYS A 124 -12.98 18.24 -9.75
CA LYS A 124 -12.45 19.60 -9.63
C LYS A 124 -12.31 20.03 -8.18
N THR A 125 -13.41 19.91 -7.44
CA THR A 125 -13.47 20.29 -6.03
C THR A 125 -14.64 19.61 -5.32
N VAL A 126 -14.68 19.77 -4.01
CA VAL A 126 -15.78 19.34 -3.14
C VAL A 126 -16.41 20.58 -2.52
N VAL A 127 -17.73 20.57 -2.37
CA VAL A 127 -18.52 21.66 -1.78
C VAL A 127 -19.27 21.18 -0.55
N GLY A 128 -19.48 22.10 0.39
CA GLY A 128 -20.23 21.84 1.62
C GLY A 128 -19.83 22.80 2.75
N ASN A 129 -20.55 22.74 3.83
CA ASN A 129 -20.32 23.53 5.04
C ASN A 129 -19.90 22.62 6.19
N GLY A 130 -18.59 22.50 6.43
CA GLY A 130 -18.00 21.65 7.48
C GLY A 130 -18.00 20.15 7.16
N LYS A 131 -18.76 19.70 6.16
CA LYS A 131 -18.77 18.32 5.63
C LYS A 131 -19.03 18.34 4.13
N VAL A 132 -18.79 17.23 3.47
CA VAL A 132 -19.12 17.05 2.05
C VAL A 132 -20.63 17.03 1.85
N GLU A 133 -21.12 17.87 0.94
CA GLU A 133 -22.54 17.96 0.52
C GLU A 133 -22.67 17.84 -1.00
N GLY A 134 -21.56 18.02 -1.74
CA GLY A 134 -21.51 17.88 -3.18
C GLY A 134 -20.10 17.83 -3.71
N ALA A 135 -19.98 17.48 -4.97
CA ALA A 135 -18.72 17.47 -5.71
C ALA A 135 -18.90 18.11 -7.08
N VAL A 136 -17.96 18.98 -7.46
CA VAL A 136 -17.88 19.50 -8.81
C VAL A 136 -16.98 18.60 -9.63
N ILE A 137 -17.55 17.95 -10.62
CA ILE A 137 -16.83 17.10 -11.58
C ILE A 137 -16.83 17.80 -12.96
N PHE A 138 -15.90 17.44 -13.81
CA PHE A 138 -15.86 17.96 -15.18
C PHE A 138 -15.48 16.87 -16.18
N ASP A 139 -16.07 16.95 -17.39
CA ASP A 139 -15.61 16.15 -18.54
C ASP A 139 -14.29 16.76 -19.02
N ASN A 140 -13.23 15.99 -19.02
CA ASN A 140 -11.89 16.51 -19.35
C ASN A 140 -11.67 16.78 -20.85
N ARG A 141 -12.61 16.38 -21.72
CA ARG A 141 -12.63 16.65 -23.16
C ARG A 141 -13.36 17.96 -23.48
N THR A 142 -14.56 18.13 -22.92
CA THR A 142 -15.43 19.30 -23.20
C THR A 142 -15.20 20.45 -22.21
N LYS A 143 -14.62 20.16 -21.04
CA LYS A 143 -14.47 21.08 -19.90
C LYS A 143 -15.79 21.47 -19.24
N GLU A 144 -16.88 20.83 -19.60
CA GLU A 144 -18.19 21.06 -18.98
C GLU A 144 -18.16 20.58 -17.52
N GLU A 145 -18.59 21.47 -16.62
CA GLU A 145 -18.64 21.21 -15.19
C GLU A 145 -20.05 20.85 -14.75
N THR A 146 -20.14 19.88 -13.85
CA THR A 146 -21.42 19.46 -13.24
C THR A 146 -21.21 19.34 -11.74
N THR A 147 -22.14 19.89 -10.97
CA THR A 147 -22.20 19.66 -9.53
C THR A 147 -23.10 18.46 -9.24
N VAL A 148 -22.57 17.45 -8.59
CA VAL A 148 -23.31 16.26 -8.18
C VAL A 148 -23.51 16.26 -6.66
N PRO A 149 -24.72 16.06 -6.14
CA PRO A 149 -24.98 15.95 -4.71
C PRO A 149 -24.42 14.62 -4.20
N VAL A 150 -23.48 14.68 -3.24
CA VAL A 150 -22.86 13.52 -2.62
C VAL A 150 -22.63 13.75 -1.14
N ASP A 151 -22.74 12.67 -0.35
CA ASP A 151 -22.50 12.66 1.10
C ASP A 151 -21.07 12.20 1.43
N GLY A 152 -20.37 11.67 0.43
CA GLY A 152 -19.01 11.20 0.60
C GLY A 152 -18.25 11.06 -0.74
N VAL A 153 -16.96 11.39 -0.70
CA VAL A 153 -16.03 11.25 -1.83
C VAL A 153 -14.88 10.35 -1.41
N ILE A 154 -14.59 9.33 -2.20
CA ILE A 154 -13.49 8.39 -1.99
C ILE A 154 -12.47 8.57 -3.10
N LEU A 155 -11.26 9.04 -2.75
CA LEU A 155 -10.17 9.25 -3.68
C LEU A 155 -9.27 8.01 -3.74
N THR A 156 -9.37 7.23 -4.80
CA THR A 156 -8.55 6.05 -5.07
C THR A 156 -7.53 6.31 -6.17
N LEU A 157 -6.74 7.37 -6.00
CA LEU A 157 -5.77 7.86 -6.98
C LEU A 157 -4.43 7.10 -6.92
N GLY A 158 -4.36 6.06 -6.10
CA GLY A 158 -3.16 5.31 -5.78
C GLY A 158 -2.39 5.94 -4.62
N TYR A 159 -1.21 5.38 -4.37
CA TYR A 159 -0.35 5.76 -3.26
C TYR A 159 1.03 6.14 -3.78
N SER A 160 1.71 7.04 -3.09
CA SER A 160 3.16 7.14 -3.10
C SER A 160 3.70 6.27 -1.98
N VAL A 161 4.82 5.64 -2.24
CA VAL A 161 5.50 4.77 -1.29
C VAL A 161 6.84 5.39 -0.92
N ASP A 162 7.19 5.35 0.35
CA ASP A 162 8.45 5.86 0.83
C ASP A 162 9.00 4.93 1.93
N LEU A 163 10.22 4.44 1.72
CA LEU A 163 10.94 3.65 2.72
C LEU A 163 11.42 4.49 3.91
N GLY A 164 11.28 5.81 3.82
CA GLY A 164 11.64 6.72 4.90
C GLY A 164 13.10 6.55 5.35
N PRO A 165 13.35 6.42 6.67
CA PRO A 165 14.70 6.31 7.23
C PRO A 165 15.52 5.14 6.71
N ILE A 166 14.89 4.05 6.25
CA ILE A 166 15.57 2.84 5.73
C ILE A 166 16.56 3.19 4.62
N LYS A 167 16.27 4.20 3.82
CA LYS A 167 17.15 4.68 2.74
C LYS A 167 18.52 5.15 3.24
N ASN A 168 18.61 5.53 4.52
CA ASN A 168 19.82 6.10 5.14
C ASN A 168 20.57 5.08 6.00
N TRP A 169 20.19 3.81 6.02
CA TRP A 169 20.82 2.78 6.85
C TRP A 169 22.05 2.13 6.23
N GLY A 170 22.51 2.65 5.09
CA GLY A 170 23.69 2.10 4.38
C GLY A 170 23.40 0.79 3.64
N LEU A 171 22.15 0.47 3.40
CA LEU A 171 21.72 -0.70 2.63
C LEU A 171 21.93 -0.47 1.13
N GLU A 172 22.39 -1.50 0.42
CA GLU A 172 22.40 -1.47 -1.04
C GLU A 172 20.96 -1.56 -1.56
N MET A 173 20.65 -0.62 -2.47
CA MET A 173 19.31 -0.50 -3.03
C MET A 173 19.29 -0.85 -4.52
N VAL A 174 18.19 -1.42 -4.99
CA VAL A 174 17.85 -1.52 -6.41
C VAL A 174 16.84 -0.41 -6.72
N GLY A 175 17.28 0.57 -7.51
CA GLY A 175 16.53 1.82 -7.68
C GLY A 175 16.35 2.57 -6.36
N THR A 176 15.15 3.12 -6.14
CA THR A 176 14.82 3.88 -4.92
C THR A 176 13.86 3.12 -3.99
N ARG A 177 13.50 1.87 -4.32
CA ARG A 177 12.37 1.18 -3.70
C ARG A 177 12.70 -0.14 -3.03
N PHE A 178 13.74 -0.84 -3.48
CA PHE A 178 13.99 -2.20 -3.03
C PHE A 178 15.35 -2.30 -2.37
N ILE A 179 15.42 -3.03 -1.26
CA ILE A 179 16.67 -3.44 -0.64
C ILE A 179 17.21 -4.63 -1.44
N LYS A 180 18.45 -4.52 -1.92
CA LYS A 180 19.13 -5.61 -2.60
C LYS A 180 19.47 -6.72 -1.61
N VAL A 181 19.07 -7.94 -1.93
CA VAL A 181 19.39 -9.14 -1.15
C VAL A 181 19.96 -10.24 -2.03
N ASN A 182 20.62 -11.22 -1.41
CA ASN A 182 21.08 -12.45 -2.07
C ASN A 182 20.04 -13.59 -1.90
N GLY A 183 20.32 -14.78 -2.42
CA GLY A 183 19.43 -15.96 -2.30
C GLY A 183 19.17 -16.43 -0.87
N LYS A 184 19.91 -15.93 0.12
CA LYS A 184 19.67 -16.14 1.55
C LYS A 184 18.87 -14.99 2.19
N LEU A 185 18.46 -14.01 1.41
CA LEU A 185 17.83 -12.76 1.83
C LEU A 185 18.73 -11.87 2.70
N GLU A 186 20.05 -12.07 2.64
CA GLU A 186 21.03 -11.22 3.30
C GLU A 186 21.22 -9.92 2.51
N THR A 187 21.28 -8.81 3.22
CA THR A 187 21.67 -7.51 2.66
C THR A 187 23.21 -7.40 2.60
N ASN A 188 23.73 -6.25 2.16
CA ASN A 188 25.16 -5.93 2.24
C ASN A 188 25.67 -5.79 3.69
N ILE A 189 24.81 -5.68 4.69
CA ILE A 189 25.19 -5.56 6.11
C ILE A 189 25.05 -6.95 6.76
N PRO A 190 26.15 -7.63 7.12
CA PRO A 190 26.09 -8.94 7.77
C PRO A 190 25.24 -8.94 9.03
N GLY A 191 24.27 -9.86 9.12
CA GLY A 191 23.29 -9.94 10.20
C GLY A 191 22.00 -9.17 9.94
N VAL A 192 21.92 -8.43 8.82
CA VAL A 192 20.69 -7.74 8.40
C VAL A 192 20.12 -8.43 7.15
N TYR A 193 18.85 -8.76 7.21
CA TYR A 193 18.07 -9.45 6.19
C TYR A 193 16.90 -8.57 5.76
N ALA A 194 16.36 -8.79 4.55
CA ALA A 194 15.11 -8.16 4.13
C ALA A 194 14.23 -9.18 3.41
N ALA A 195 12.90 -9.05 3.60
CA ALA A 195 11.91 -9.96 3.02
C ALA A 195 10.60 -9.23 2.66
N GLY A 196 9.85 -9.78 1.71
CA GLY A 196 8.62 -9.23 1.19
C GLY A 196 8.86 -8.09 0.19
N ASP A 197 7.86 -7.25 -0.02
CA ASP A 197 7.86 -6.23 -1.08
C ASP A 197 8.98 -5.20 -1.00
N VAL A 198 9.70 -5.14 0.12
CA VAL A 198 10.87 -4.27 0.30
C VAL A 198 12.14 -4.86 -0.30
N ALA A 199 12.20 -6.17 -0.50
CA ALA A 199 13.39 -6.91 -0.90
C ALA A 199 13.37 -7.30 -2.37
N THR A 200 14.54 -7.33 -3.03
CA THR A 200 14.68 -7.91 -4.36
C THR A 200 16.03 -8.57 -4.53
N GLU A 201 16.04 -9.73 -5.16
CA GLU A 201 17.26 -10.39 -5.64
C GLU A 201 17.60 -9.81 -7.02
N PRO A 202 18.88 -9.53 -7.33
CA PRO A 202 19.29 -9.02 -8.63
C PRO A 202 18.86 -9.97 -9.77
N GLY A 203 18.20 -9.41 -10.78
CA GLY A 203 17.72 -10.16 -11.95
C GLY A 203 16.36 -10.83 -11.74
N ILE A 204 15.74 -10.70 -10.58
CA ILE A 204 14.36 -11.16 -10.32
C ILE A 204 13.42 -9.97 -10.26
N GLU A 205 12.36 -10.00 -11.06
CA GLU A 205 11.31 -8.98 -11.01
C GLU A 205 10.46 -9.18 -9.75
N PRO A 206 10.31 -8.13 -8.89
CA PRO A 206 9.51 -8.23 -7.69
C PRO A 206 8.03 -8.47 -8.01
N MET A 207 7.47 -9.56 -7.52
CA MET A 207 6.07 -9.93 -7.77
C MET A 207 5.07 -9.26 -6.83
N ASN A 208 5.53 -8.79 -5.66
CA ASN A 208 4.69 -8.17 -4.61
C ASN A 208 3.49 -9.05 -4.21
N LEU A 209 3.72 -10.35 -4.06
CA LEU A 209 2.73 -11.32 -3.65
C LEU A 209 2.89 -11.69 -2.17
N ILE A 210 1.78 -11.77 -1.44
CA ILE A 210 1.77 -12.15 -0.02
C ILE A 210 2.46 -13.50 0.20
N VAL A 211 2.18 -14.49 -0.66
CA VAL A 211 2.76 -15.84 -0.57
C VAL A 211 4.28 -15.82 -0.76
N ASP A 212 4.80 -14.99 -1.67
CA ASP A 212 6.23 -14.84 -1.88
C ASP A 212 6.89 -14.19 -0.66
N GLY A 213 6.28 -13.14 -0.11
CA GLY A 213 6.73 -12.49 1.13
C GLY A 213 6.81 -13.46 2.31
N PHE A 214 5.85 -14.38 2.48
CA PHE A 214 5.91 -15.41 3.51
C PHE A 214 7.06 -16.40 3.27
N ALA A 215 7.27 -16.84 2.03
CA ALA A 215 8.38 -17.74 1.69
C ALA A 215 9.73 -17.07 1.92
N GLN A 216 9.88 -15.81 1.56
CA GLN A 216 11.07 -15.02 1.82
C GLN A 216 11.30 -14.84 3.33
N ALA A 217 10.27 -14.47 4.10
CA ALA A 217 10.39 -14.30 5.55
C ALA A 217 10.85 -15.59 6.23
N ALA A 218 10.30 -16.75 5.84
CA ALA A 218 10.75 -18.03 6.35
C ALA A 218 12.23 -18.29 6.04
N ARG A 219 12.71 -18.03 4.83
CA ARG A 219 14.13 -18.14 4.46
C ARG A 219 14.99 -17.18 5.29
N ALA A 220 14.62 -15.91 5.37
CA ALA A 220 15.36 -14.87 6.09
C ALA A 220 15.58 -15.26 7.56
N VAL A 221 14.53 -15.72 8.26
CA VAL A 221 14.60 -16.12 9.67
C VAL A 221 15.53 -17.33 9.86
N ASN A 222 15.47 -18.32 8.96
CA ASN A 222 16.32 -19.51 9.06
C ASN A 222 17.81 -19.14 8.82
N PHE A 223 18.11 -18.28 7.87
CA PHE A 223 19.49 -17.84 7.66
C PHE A 223 19.98 -16.86 8.75
N ALA A 224 19.09 -16.03 9.32
CA ALA A 224 19.42 -15.24 10.52
C ALA A 224 19.76 -16.14 11.72
N TYR A 225 19.01 -17.23 11.92
CA TYR A 225 19.33 -18.24 12.94
C TYR A 225 20.71 -18.85 12.72
N GLN A 226 21.03 -19.25 11.50
CA GLN A 226 22.35 -19.79 11.14
C GLN A 226 23.47 -18.79 11.39
N TYR A 227 23.25 -17.51 11.06
CA TYR A 227 24.20 -16.44 11.35
C TYR A 227 24.49 -16.30 12.84
N LEU A 228 23.45 -16.38 13.66
CA LEU A 228 23.57 -16.29 15.12
C LEU A 228 24.14 -17.55 15.78
N ASN A 229 24.10 -18.68 15.08
CA ASN A 229 24.57 -19.99 15.57
C ASN A 229 25.46 -20.65 14.51
N PRO A 230 26.72 -20.18 14.36
CA PRO A 230 27.66 -20.75 13.39
C PRO A 230 27.81 -22.26 13.58
N GLY A 231 27.77 -23.00 12.47
CA GLY A 231 27.84 -24.46 12.48
C GLY A 231 26.49 -25.17 12.53
N GLN A 232 25.39 -24.46 12.83
CA GLN A 232 24.06 -25.03 12.72
C GLN A 232 23.53 -24.96 11.28
N LYS A 233 22.63 -25.89 10.91
CA LYS A 233 21.94 -25.84 9.61
C LYS A 233 20.91 -24.72 9.64
N ALA A 234 20.75 -24.01 8.51
CA ALA A 234 19.70 -23.00 8.37
C ALA A 234 18.30 -23.61 8.54
N PHE A 235 18.07 -24.82 8.04
CA PHE A 235 16.86 -25.58 8.28
C PHE A 235 17.19 -26.86 9.09
N PRO A 236 16.65 -27.02 10.30
CA PRO A 236 17.01 -28.12 11.21
C PRO A 236 16.40 -29.47 10.81
N GLY A 237 15.62 -29.55 9.73
CA GLY A 237 14.87 -30.74 9.30
C GLY A 237 13.45 -30.80 9.88
N HIS A 238 12.67 -31.74 9.38
CA HIS A 238 11.31 -31.97 9.86
C HIS A 238 11.33 -32.78 11.17
N SER A 239 10.31 -32.61 12.01
CA SER A 239 10.16 -33.33 13.26
C SER A 239 10.14 -34.87 13.07
N SER A 240 9.62 -35.34 11.93
CA SER A 240 9.63 -36.76 11.53
C SER A 240 11.01 -37.34 11.24
N GLU A 241 12.02 -36.48 11.00
CA GLU A 241 13.41 -36.89 10.74
C GLU A 241 14.23 -36.98 12.04
N LYS A 242 13.72 -36.45 13.16
CA LYS A 242 14.36 -36.53 14.45
C LYS A 242 14.10 -37.92 15.02
N ARG A 243 15.11 -38.75 15.10
CA ARG A 243 15.05 -39.98 15.92
C ARG A 243 14.90 -39.55 17.38
N LEU A 244 13.82 -40.00 18.03
CA LEU A 244 13.62 -39.89 19.47
C LEU A 244 14.67 -40.68 20.20
#